data_8d3dfab583e8d202b8259363a9138478
#
_entry.id   8d3dfab583e8d202b8259363a9138478
#
_cell.length_a   1.000
_cell.length_b   1.000
_cell.length_c   1.000
_cell.angle_alpha   90.00
_cell.angle_beta   90.00
_cell.angle_gamma   90.00
#
_symmetry.space_group_name_H-M   'P 1'
#
loop_
_entity.id
_entity.type
_entity.pdbx_description
1 polymer ?
#
loop_
_entity_poly.entity_id
_entity_poly.type
_entity_poly.pdbx_seq_one_letter_code
_entity_poly.pdbx_strand_id
1 'polypeptide(L)'
;MFTKRTSKPTKGNKSFIRKVSGGWNSCIPGYPADKDCDVLANCVGYANGRFNEIITELTGFQGNKYNTLNCNAESFIEKAKKAGLEIGQIPKPGAIVVWAKGIVGNADDGAGHVAIVEEVLDDNTIYTSESAYGISAFYNAKRSNSNGRWGIGSKYRFRGFIYNPAVKEEPTPKPEPKPEPIPVDEFKVGDKVCVKSYATEASDGTGKRTANYGGNPKDPTDIRYITLICEGAKRPYHISVGKTLHNGDRGWVSKDQLTKVN
;
A
#
# COMPACT_ATOMS: atom_id res chain seq x y z
N MET A 1 -5.94 18.13 3.99
CA MET A 1 -4.93 17.32 3.26
C MET A 1 -3.61 18.07 3.31
N PHE A 2 -2.45 17.42 3.48
CA PHE A 2 -1.14 18.08 3.47
C PHE A 2 -0.56 18.11 2.04
N THR A 3 0.41 19.02 1.82
CA THR A 3 1.04 19.19 0.50
C THR A 3 2.11 18.11 0.28
N LYS A 4 1.96 17.35 -0.82
CA LYS A 4 2.96 16.32 -1.21
C LYS A 4 4.33 16.96 -1.45
N ARG A 5 5.37 16.39 -0.83
CA ARG A 5 6.73 16.88 -0.98
C ARG A 5 7.42 16.28 -2.20
N THR A 6 7.76 17.13 -3.15
CA THR A 6 8.43 16.75 -4.40
C THR A 6 9.83 17.36 -4.54
N SER A 7 10.25 18.18 -3.57
CA SER A 7 11.54 18.83 -3.52
C SER A 7 12.14 18.77 -2.11
N LYS A 8 13.46 18.90 -2.00
CA LYS A 8 14.13 18.94 -0.71
C LYS A 8 13.63 20.12 0.15
N PRO A 9 13.58 19.94 1.49
CA PRO A 9 13.22 21.02 2.40
C PRO A 9 14.15 22.22 2.25
N THR A 10 13.59 23.42 2.30
CA THR A 10 14.36 24.66 2.27
C THR A 10 15.10 24.90 3.57
N LYS A 11 16.20 25.64 3.51
CA LYS A 11 16.95 26.07 4.68
C LYS A 11 16.08 26.89 5.62
N GLY A 12 16.19 26.63 6.92
CA GLY A 12 15.40 27.28 7.96
C GLY A 12 14.03 26.65 8.22
N ASN A 13 13.72 25.51 7.60
CA ASN A 13 12.50 24.77 7.92
C ASN A 13 12.58 24.16 9.33
N LYS A 14 11.76 24.71 10.25
CA LYS A 14 11.82 24.38 11.68
C LYS A 14 11.52 22.91 12.01
N SER A 15 10.81 22.18 11.16
CA SER A 15 10.54 20.76 11.34
C SER A 15 11.79 19.90 11.15
N PHE A 16 12.73 20.38 10.35
CA PHE A 16 14.02 19.74 10.07
C PHE A 16 15.17 20.41 10.83
N ILE A 17 14.92 21.03 11.99
CA ILE A 17 15.91 21.77 12.75
C ILE A 17 17.11 20.89 13.09
N ARG A 18 18.26 21.41 12.72
CA ARG A 18 19.58 20.94 13.17
C ARG A 18 19.80 21.33 14.63
N LYS A 19 19.84 20.35 15.51
CA LYS A 19 20.44 20.54 16.82
C LYS A 19 21.88 20.01 16.78
N VAL A 20 22.82 20.81 17.18
CA VAL A 20 24.23 20.45 17.17
C VAL A 20 24.57 19.40 18.23
N SER A 21 23.70 19.18 19.20
CA SER A 21 23.88 18.18 20.24
C SER A 21 22.64 17.31 20.37
N GLY A 22 22.74 16.06 19.99
CA GLY A 22 21.81 15.01 20.38
C GLY A 22 20.46 14.92 19.65
N GLY A 23 20.28 15.59 18.51
CA GLY A 23 19.07 15.48 17.70
C GLY A 23 19.31 14.74 16.39
N TRP A 24 18.52 13.73 16.11
CA TRP A 24 18.61 12.94 14.87
C TRP A 24 18.21 13.69 13.60
N ASN A 25 17.46 14.79 13.75
CA ASN A 25 17.19 15.69 12.62
C ASN A 25 18.42 16.42 12.14
N SER A 26 19.42 16.46 12.96
CA SER A 26 20.51 17.38 12.72
C SER A 26 21.80 16.73 12.43
N CYS A 27 22.11 15.58 12.94
CA CYS A 27 23.52 15.25 12.83
C CYS A 27 23.78 13.82 13.21
N ILE A 28 24.09 13.07 12.24
CA ILE A 28 25.15 12.10 12.43
C ILE A 28 26.43 12.91 12.39
N PRO A 29 27.27 12.89 13.45
CA PRO A 29 28.53 13.60 13.47
C PRO A 29 29.35 13.26 12.23
N GLY A 30 29.92 14.26 11.57
CA GLY A 30 30.72 14.06 10.37
C GLY A 30 30.02 14.22 9.03
N TYR A 31 28.69 14.32 9.00
CA TYR A 31 27.97 14.60 7.76
C TYR A 31 27.39 16.02 7.77
N PRO A 32 27.89 16.92 6.91
CA PRO A 32 27.33 18.25 6.78
C PRO A 32 25.93 18.19 6.17
N ALA A 33 25.10 19.17 6.53
CA ALA A 33 23.83 19.36 5.82
C ALA A 33 24.12 19.74 4.37
N ASP A 34 23.13 19.48 3.54
CA ASP A 34 23.09 20.04 2.20
C ASP A 34 23.17 21.58 2.29
N LYS A 35 23.92 22.20 1.37
CA LYS A 35 24.13 23.66 1.36
C LYS A 35 22.84 24.46 1.33
N ASP A 36 21.82 23.91 0.67
CA ASP A 36 20.56 24.58 0.38
C ASP A 36 19.38 24.11 1.26
N CYS A 37 19.61 23.14 2.17
CA CYS A 37 18.59 22.68 3.09
C CYS A 37 19.19 22.27 4.44
N ASP A 38 18.34 22.17 5.47
CA ASP A 38 18.74 21.78 6.81
C ASP A 38 18.70 20.26 7.03
N VAL A 39 18.51 19.49 5.96
CA VAL A 39 18.43 18.04 6.00
C VAL A 39 19.77 17.42 5.68
N LEU A 40 20.19 16.51 6.53
CA LEU A 40 21.33 15.64 6.25
C LEU A 40 20.92 14.49 5.33
N ALA A 41 21.87 13.93 4.61
CA ALA A 41 21.72 12.65 3.93
C ALA A 41 21.55 11.52 4.97
N ASN A 42 20.34 11.40 5.51
CA ASN A 42 19.98 10.45 6.56
C ASN A 42 18.47 10.18 6.59
N CYS A 43 18.07 8.94 6.37
CA CYS A 43 16.67 8.54 6.31
C CYS A 43 15.89 8.84 7.60
N VAL A 44 16.48 8.58 8.77
CA VAL A 44 15.79 8.76 10.06
C VAL A 44 15.55 10.23 10.37
N GLY A 45 16.54 11.08 10.15
CA GLY A 45 16.42 12.54 10.34
C GLY A 45 15.39 13.14 9.39
N TYR A 46 15.43 12.74 8.13
CA TYR A 46 14.47 13.17 7.13
C TYR A 46 13.04 12.74 7.48
N ALA A 47 12.83 11.44 7.72
CA ALA A 47 11.50 10.92 8.00
C ALA A 47 10.90 11.54 9.26
N ASN A 48 11.69 11.71 10.33
CA ASN A 48 11.23 12.41 11.53
C ASN A 48 10.86 13.87 11.22
N GLY A 49 11.71 14.60 10.49
CA GLY A 49 11.45 16.00 10.12
C GLY A 49 10.18 16.15 9.28
N ARG A 50 10.03 15.34 8.23
CA ARG A 50 8.86 15.38 7.36
C ARG A 50 7.56 15.00 8.09
N PHE A 51 7.62 13.99 8.94
CA PHE A 51 6.49 13.59 9.79
C PHE A 51 5.98 14.76 10.65
N ASN A 52 6.90 15.51 11.26
CA ASN A 52 6.57 16.69 12.06
C ASN A 52 6.17 17.91 11.22
N GLU A 53 6.72 18.06 10.03
CA GLU A 53 6.29 19.09 9.07
C GLU A 53 4.82 18.91 8.68
N ILE A 54 4.39 17.67 8.41
CA ILE A 54 2.98 17.35 8.14
C ILE A 54 2.10 17.73 9.33
N ILE A 55 2.55 17.46 10.57
CA ILE A 55 1.83 17.88 11.77
C ILE A 55 1.72 19.40 11.84
N THR A 56 2.82 20.11 11.57
CA THR A 56 2.84 21.57 11.53
C THR A 56 1.84 22.12 10.51
N GLU A 57 1.85 21.57 9.30
CA GLU A 57 0.99 21.99 8.20
C GLU A 57 -0.51 21.79 8.54
N LEU A 58 -0.85 20.67 9.18
CA LEU A 58 -2.24 20.33 9.44
C LEU A 58 -2.80 20.87 10.75
N THR A 59 -1.96 21.19 11.74
CA THR A 59 -2.38 21.57 13.08
C THR A 59 -1.92 22.95 13.52
N GLY A 60 -1.00 23.57 12.79
CA GLY A 60 -0.33 24.81 13.19
C GLY A 60 0.71 24.63 14.30
N PHE A 61 0.92 23.41 14.82
CA PHE A 61 1.94 23.14 15.84
C PHE A 61 3.34 23.42 15.28
N GLN A 62 4.11 24.24 15.97
CA GLN A 62 5.46 24.59 15.53
C GLN A 62 6.51 23.71 16.18
N GLY A 63 7.43 23.17 15.38
CA GLY A 63 8.57 22.38 15.84
C GLY A 63 8.37 20.86 15.71
N ASN A 64 9.15 20.10 16.50
CA ASN A 64 9.16 18.65 16.44
C ASN A 64 8.42 18.04 17.64
N LYS A 65 7.20 17.59 17.42
CA LYS A 65 6.34 16.98 18.44
C LYS A 65 6.80 15.56 18.82
N TYR A 66 7.34 14.81 17.85
CA TYR A 66 7.76 13.41 18.04
C TYR A 66 9.27 13.26 17.92
N ASN A 67 10.03 14.07 18.67
CA ASN A 67 11.49 14.01 18.71
C ASN A 67 12.04 12.68 19.27
N THR A 68 11.19 11.87 19.89
CA THR A 68 11.53 10.52 20.39
C THR A 68 11.78 9.51 19.29
N LEU A 69 11.35 9.78 18.05
CA LEU A 69 11.72 8.98 16.86
C LEU A 69 13.18 9.33 16.44
N ASN A 70 14.11 9.12 17.35
CA ASN A 70 15.53 9.46 17.23
C ASN A 70 16.42 8.23 17.41
N CYS A 71 16.18 7.21 16.65
CA CYS A 71 16.90 5.94 16.71
C CYS A 71 17.17 5.39 15.31
N ASN A 72 17.87 4.29 15.20
CA ASN A 72 18.01 3.59 13.94
C ASN A 72 16.65 3.17 13.38
N ALA A 73 16.54 3.14 12.06
CA ALA A 73 15.28 2.90 11.36
C ALA A 73 14.55 1.65 11.84
N GLU A 74 15.25 0.57 12.07
CA GLU A 74 14.67 -0.72 12.52
C GLU A 74 14.01 -0.65 13.90
N SER A 75 14.36 0.34 14.71
CA SER A 75 13.79 0.57 16.04
C SER A 75 12.64 1.59 16.04
N PHE A 76 12.27 2.16 14.90
CA PHE A 76 11.22 3.18 14.80
C PHE A 76 9.87 2.66 15.29
N ILE A 77 9.49 1.43 14.95
CA ILE A 77 8.22 0.84 15.39
C ILE A 77 8.11 0.81 16.91
N GLU A 78 9.16 0.35 17.60
CA GLU A 78 9.14 0.24 19.06
C GLU A 78 9.14 1.63 19.74
N LYS A 79 9.86 2.58 19.17
CA LYS A 79 9.83 3.97 19.65
C LYS A 79 8.47 4.64 19.40
N ALA A 80 7.86 4.40 18.25
CA ALA A 80 6.54 4.91 17.91
C ALA A 80 5.46 4.37 18.85
N LYS A 81 5.47 3.07 19.14
CA LYS A 81 4.58 2.46 20.15
C LYS A 81 4.72 3.12 21.51
N LYS A 82 5.97 3.33 21.97
CA LYS A 82 6.25 4.02 23.24
C LYS A 82 5.76 5.48 23.23
N ALA A 83 5.73 6.12 22.08
CA ALA A 83 5.20 7.47 21.90
C ALA A 83 3.68 7.51 21.71
N GLY A 84 2.98 6.37 21.79
CA GLY A 84 1.53 6.26 21.61
C GLY A 84 1.05 6.45 20.18
N LEU A 85 1.94 6.25 19.18
CA LEU A 85 1.57 6.32 17.78
C LEU A 85 0.96 5.00 17.29
N GLU A 86 -0.07 5.11 16.46
CA GLU A 86 -0.71 3.96 15.84
C GLU A 86 0.19 3.34 14.77
N ILE A 87 0.21 2.01 14.72
CA ILE A 87 0.99 1.21 13.78
C ILE A 87 0.05 0.33 12.97
N GLY A 88 0.30 0.23 11.67
CA GLY A 88 -0.49 -0.64 10.79
C GLY A 88 0.31 -1.27 9.66
N GLN A 89 -0.39 -2.06 8.85
CA GLN A 89 0.18 -2.76 7.68
C GLN A 89 -0.31 -2.18 6.35
N ILE A 90 -1.31 -1.30 6.41
CA ILE A 90 -1.91 -0.63 5.25
C ILE A 90 -1.27 0.75 5.10
N PRO A 91 -0.80 1.15 3.91
CA PRO A 91 -0.22 2.47 3.72
C PRO A 91 -1.29 3.57 3.87
N LYS A 92 -0.90 4.66 4.54
CA LYS A 92 -1.71 5.89 4.61
C LYS A 92 -0.82 7.09 4.26
N PRO A 93 -1.33 8.11 3.57
CA PRO A 93 -0.57 9.33 3.34
C PRO A 93 -0.07 9.93 4.65
N GLY A 94 1.14 10.45 4.67
CA GLY A 94 1.80 11.01 5.85
C GLY A 94 2.41 9.98 6.80
N ALA A 95 2.21 8.68 6.59
CA ALA A 95 2.79 7.64 7.43
C ALA A 95 4.30 7.49 7.19
N ILE A 96 5.02 7.05 8.22
CA ILE A 96 6.40 6.57 8.06
C ILE A 96 6.33 5.07 7.69
N VAL A 97 6.86 4.69 6.54
CA VAL A 97 7.12 3.28 6.21
C VAL A 97 8.46 2.86 6.80
N VAL A 98 8.49 1.68 7.43
CA VAL A 98 9.64 1.19 8.20
C VAL A 98 10.12 -0.16 7.68
N TRP A 99 11.43 -0.25 7.42
CA TRP A 99 12.11 -1.49 7.07
C TRP A 99 13.27 -1.75 8.02
N ALA A 100 13.43 -3.00 8.44
CA ALA A 100 14.59 -3.49 9.16
C ALA A 100 15.56 -4.19 8.22
N LYS A 101 16.85 -4.12 8.54
CA LYS A 101 17.91 -4.84 7.84
C LYS A 101 18.97 -5.28 8.84
N GLY A 102 19.01 -6.59 9.13
CA GLY A 102 19.93 -7.11 10.12
C GLY A 102 19.50 -6.84 11.58
N ILE A 103 20.47 -6.83 12.45
CA ILE A 103 20.34 -6.55 13.88
C ILE A 103 21.28 -5.39 14.22
N VAL A 104 20.79 -4.37 14.90
CA VAL A 104 21.60 -3.19 15.30
C VAL A 104 22.79 -3.64 16.14
N GLY A 105 23.96 -3.12 15.77
CA GLY A 105 25.21 -3.49 16.41
C GLY A 105 25.92 -4.71 15.86
N ASN A 106 25.34 -5.37 14.84
CA ASN A 106 26.01 -6.43 14.08
C ASN A 106 26.80 -5.81 12.90
N ALA A 107 27.97 -6.33 12.60
CA ALA A 107 28.84 -5.82 11.52
C ALA A 107 28.17 -5.78 10.14
N ASP A 108 27.26 -6.72 9.88
CA ASP A 108 26.49 -6.79 8.62
C ASP A 108 25.17 -6.02 8.67
N ASP A 109 24.96 -5.29 9.74
CA ASP A 109 23.74 -4.57 10.00
C ASP A 109 23.64 -3.33 9.12
N GLY A 110 22.54 -3.16 8.46
CA GLY A 110 22.27 -1.97 7.67
C GLY A 110 21.43 -0.94 8.43
N ALA A 111 21.11 -1.16 9.70
CA ALA A 111 20.23 -0.32 10.51
C ALA A 111 18.85 -0.02 9.88
N GLY A 112 18.48 -0.68 8.80
CA GLY A 112 17.20 -0.54 8.13
C GLY A 112 17.04 0.74 7.29
N HIS A 113 15.78 1.08 6.98
CA HIS A 113 15.41 2.29 6.26
C HIS A 113 14.03 2.79 6.69
N VAL A 114 13.79 4.07 6.57
CA VAL A 114 12.50 4.72 6.77
C VAL A 114 12.25 5.76 5.69
N ALA A 115 10.99 5.93 5.30
CA ALA A 115 10.56 6.91 4.33
C ALA A 115 9.18 7.46 4.71
N ILE A 116 8.77 8.57 4.10
CA ILE A 116 7.41 9.10 4.25
C ILE A 116 6.56 8.70 3.05
N VAL A 117 5.37 8.17 3.31
CA VAL A 117 4.34 7.96 2.30
C VAL A 117 3.71 9.30 1.97
N GLU A 118 4.04 9.86 0.83
CA GLU A 118 3.44 11.13 0.38
C GLU A 118 2.07 10.91 -0.26
N GLU A 119 1.90 9.76 -0.91
CA GLU A 119 0.67 9.40 -1.61
C GLU A 119 0.52 7.88 -1.71
N VAL A 120 -0.69 7.38 -1.60
CA VAL A 120 -1.06 6.00 -1.94
C VAL A 120 -1.66 6.04 -3.34
N LEU A 121 -0.96 5.45 -4.30
CA LEU A 121 -1.36 5.49 -5.71
C LEU A 121 -2.41 4.42 -6.03
N ASP A 122 -2.26 3.25 -5.43
CA ASP A 122 -3.17 2.11 -5.50
C ASP A 122 -2.88 1.13 -4.35
N ASP A 123 -3.59 0.01 -4.28
CA ASP A 123 -3.46 -0.99 -3.20
C ASP A 123 -2.04 -1.58 -3.07
N ASN A 124 -1.23 -1.48 -4.11
CA ASN A 124 0.10 -2.07 -4.20
C ASN A 124 1.21 -1.06 -4.49
N THR A 125 0.90 0.22 -4.57
CA THR A 125 1.90 1.23 -4.96
C THR A 125 1.78 2.50 -4.12
N ILE A 126 2.90 2.92 -3.54
CA ILE A 126 3.03 4.17 -2.82
C ILE A 126 4.07 5.08 -3.48
N TYR A 127 3.87 6.38 -3.34
CA TYR A 127 4.87 7.39 -3.67
C TYR A 127 5.47 7.92 -2.38
N THR A 128 6.80 7.87 -2.27
CA THR A 128 7.52 8.24 -1.05
C THR A 128 8.42 9.44 -1.26
N SER A 129 8.70 10.14 -0.17
CA SER A 129 9.83 11.05 -0.05
C SER A 129 10.83 10.49 0.95
N GLU A 130 12.12 10.60 0.64
CA GLU A 130 13.17 9.85 1.28
C GLU A 130 14.49 10.63 1.34
N SER A 131 15.36 10.16 2.22
CA SER A 131 16.76 10.52 2.28
C SER A 131 17.59 9.24 2.48
N ALA A 132 18.82 9.21 1.99
CA ALA A 132 19.70 8.05 2.12
C ALA A 132 20.99 8.43 2.84
N TYR A 133 21.36 7.67 3.87
CA TYR A 133 22.53 7.90 4.70
C TYR A 133 23.81 8.06 3.87
N GLY A 134 24.46 9.22 4.00
CA GLY A 134 25.71 9.51 3.30
C GLY A 134 25.64 9.59 1.77
N ILE A 135 24.43 9.46 1.17
CA ILE A 135 24.25 9.38 -0.28
C ILE A 135 23.46 10.57 -0.81
N SER A 136 22.24 10.76 -0.30
CA SER A 136 21.33 11.80 -0.79
C SER A 136 20.51 12.40 0.34
N ALA A 137 20.44 13.75 0.38
CA ALA A 137 19.60 14.43 1.35
C ALA A 137 18.12 14.31 1.05
N PHE A 138 17.75 14.13 -0.22
CA PHE A 138 16.35 14.02 -0.64
C PHE A 138 16.21 13.31 -1.99
N TYR A 139 15.20 12.44 -2.09
CA TYR A 139 14.69 11.91 -3.36
C TYR A 139 13.26 11.43 -3.19
N ASN A 140 12.56 11.25 -4.29
CA ASN A 140 11.25 10.58 -4.32
C ASN A 140 11.38 9.21 -4.98
N ALA A 141 10.53 8.28 -4.57
CA ALA A 141 10.46 6.95 -5.16
C ALA A 141 9.02 6.45 -5.28
N LYS A 142 8.72 5.70 -6.35
CA LYS A 142 7.57 4.81 -6.41
C LYS A 142 7.98 3.47 -5.84
N ARG A 143 7.21 2.95 -4.88
CA ARG A 143 7.48 1.68 -4.23
C ARG A 143 6.29 0.77 -4.37
N SER A 144 6.55 -0.42 -4.94
CA SER A 144 5.53 -1.44 -5.18
C SER A 144 5.58 -2.51 -4.09
N ASN A 145 4.43 -2.99 -3.67
CA ASN A 145 4.28 -4.05 -2.67
C ASN A 145 4.44 -5.45 -3.27
N SER A 146 5.36 -5.64 -4.21
CA SER A 146 5.71 -6.98 -4.64
C SER A 146 6.34 -7.75 -3.48
N ASN A 147 5.84 -8.95 -3.19
CA ASN A 147 6.32 -9.81 -2.11
C ASN A 147 6.20 -9.21 -0.68
N GLY A 148 5.26 -8.32 -0.43
CA GLY A 148 5.01 -7.74 0.89
C GLY A 148 6.12 -6.82 1.42
N ARG A 149 7.02 -6.30 0.56
CA ARG A 149 8.21 -5.53 0.98
C ARG A 149 8.23 -4.07 0.57
N TRP A 150 7.27 -3.60 -0.18
CA TRP A 150 7.19 -2.21 -0.63
C TRP A 150 8.44 -1.73 -1.38
N GLY A 151 8.90 -2.54 -2.34
CA GLY A 151 9.91 -2.13 -3.33
C GLY A 151 11.30 -1.79 -2.80
N ILE A 152 11.66 -2.26 -1.60
CA ILE A 152 13.03 -2.16 -1.09
C ILE A 152 13.80 -3.46 -1.35
N GLY A 153 15.14 -3.40 -1.35
CA GLY A 153 15.99 -4.54 -1.66
C GLY A 153 15.72 -5.79 -0.78
N SER A 154 16.08 -6.97 -1.28
CA SER A 154 15.74 -8.27 -0.68
C SER A 154 16.28 -8.49 0.74
N LYS A 155 17.33 -7.77 1.12
CA LYS A 155 17.90 -7.81 2.49
C LYS A 155 17.03 -7.08 3.53
N TYR A 156 16.05 -6.28 3.08
CA TYR A 156 15.18 -5.53 3.96
C TYR A 156 13.90 -6.29 4.27
N ARG A 157 13.39 -6.13 5.48
CA ARG A 157 12.11 -6.66 5.94
C ARG A 157 11.18 -5.52 6.26
N PHE A 158 10.03 -5.49 5.63
CA PHE A 158 8.97 -4.54 5.97
C PHE A 158 8.49 -4.80 7.40
N ARG A 159 8.34 -3.72 8.20
CA ARG A 159 7.93 -3.77 9.61
C ARG A 159 6.54 -3.17 9.84
N GLY A 160 6.09 -2.30 8.99
CA GLY A 160 4.82 -1.61 9.11
C GLY A 160 4.91 -0.12 8.79
N PHE A 161 3.76 0.53 8.95
CA PHE A 161 3.59 1.97 8.82
C PHE A 161 3.32 2.58 10.19
N ILE A 162 3.95 3.70 10.51
CA ILE A 162 3.65 4.53 11.67
C ILE A 162 2.74 5.65 11.18
N TYR A 163 1.50 5.68 11.65
CA TYR A 163 0.52 6.65 11.17
C TYR A 163 0.74 8.03 11.77
N ASN A 164 0.55 9.05 10.93
CA ASN A 164 0.65 10.43 11.38
C ASN A 164 -0.68 10.86 12.03
N PRO A 165 -0.68 11.19 13.33
CA PRO A 165 -1.92 11.49 14.06
C PRO A 165 -2.61 12.79 13.64
N ALA A 166 -1.92 13.65 12.88
CA ALA A 166 -2.50 14.87 12.34
C ALA A 166 -3.24 14.62 11.01
N VAL A 167 -2.88 13.54 10.30
CA VAL A 167 -3.60 13.13 9.09
C VAL A 167 -4.87 12.41 9.54
N LYS A 168 -5.93 13.16 9.66
CA LYS A 168 -7.26 12.57 9.83
C LYS A 168 -7.53 11.81 8.52
N GLU A 169 -8.00 10.58 8.64
CA GLU A 169 -8.70 9.98 7.52
C GLU A 169 -9.79 11.00 7.17
N GLU A 170 -9.74 11.59 5.97
CA GLU A 170 -10.97 12.06 5.40
C GLU A 170 -11.91 10.85 5.55
N PRO A 171 -13.13 11.02 6.10
CA PRO A 171 -14.04 9.90 6.13
C PRO A 171 -13.99 9.39 4.71
N THR A 172 -13.31 8.27 4.53
CA THR A 172 -13.22 7.56 3.25
C THR A 172 -14.64 7.64 2.78
N PRO A 173 -14.96 8.31 1.63
CA PRO A 173 -16.35 8.42 1.23
C PRO A 173 -16.87 7.03 1.48
N LYS A 174 -17.71 6.92 2.56
CA LYS A 174 -18.14 5.67 3.24
C LYS A 174 -18.27 4.73 2.08
N PRO A 175 -17.40 3.67 1.94
CA PRO A 175 -17.22 2.98 0.69
C PRO A 175 -18.61 2.89 0.16
N GLU A 176 -18.89 3.58 -0.97
CA GLU A 176 -20.26 3.76 -1.47
C GLU A 176 -20.92 2.46 -1.19
N PRO A 177 -21.96 2.39 -0.32
CA PRO A 177 -22.31 1.23 0.47
C PRO A 177 -22.15 0.08 -0.47
N LYS A 178 -21.13 -0.74 -0.24
CA LYS A 178 -20.56 -1.77 -1.15
C LYS A 178 -21.79 -2.27 -1.83
N PRO A 179 -22.01 -1.95 -3.12
CA PRO A 179 -23.35 -1.92 -3.70
C PRO A 179 -24.08 -3.10 -3.12
N GLU A 180 -25.11 -2.85 -2.33
CA GLU A 180 -25.70 -3.80 -1.37
C GLU A 180 -25.73 -5.08 -2.13
N PRO A 181 -25.16 -6.20 -1.66
CA PRO A 181 -24.85 -7.34 -2.49
C PRO A 181 -26.07 -7.52 -3.36
N ILE A 182 -25.92 -7.09 -4.65
CA ILE A 182 -27.05 -6.96 -5.58
C ILE A 182 -27.75 -8.29 -5.43
N PRO A 183 -29.00 -8.34 -4.97
CA PRO A 183 -29.60 -9.55 -4.47
C PRO A 183 -29.21 -10.66 -5.43
N VAL A 184 -28.47 -11.67 -4.96
CA VAL A 184 -27.89 -12.75 -5.78
C VAL A 184 -29.01 -13.60 -6.37
N ASP A 185 -30.24 -13.12 -6.22
CA ASP A 185 -31.51 -13.80 -6.55
C ASP A 185 -31.77 -14.00 -8.04
N GLU A 186 -30.96 -13.44 -8.93
CA GLU A 186 -31.18 -13.64 -10.36
C GLU A 186 -30.55 -14.93 -10.90
N PHE A 187 -29.44 -15.39 -10.30
CA PHE A 187 -28.76 -16.61 -10.71
C PHE A 187 -28.54 -17.56 -9.54
N LYS A 188 -28.90 -18.85 -9.73
CA LYS A 188 -28.74 -19.91 -8.72
C LYS A 188 -27.87 -21.03 -9.27
N VAL A 189 -27.24 -21.79 -8.38
CA VAL A 189 -26.58 -23.06 -8.74
C VAL A 189 -27.58 -23.95 -9.44
N GLY A 190 -27.21 -24.47 -10.60
CA GLY A 190 -28.08 -25.28 -11.47
C GLY A 190 -28.73 -24.48 -12.59
N ASP A 191 -28.74 -23.17 -12.58
CA ASP A 191 -29.27 -22.34 -13.66
C ASP A 191 -28.50 -22.59 -14.96
N LYS A 192 -29.26 -22.64 -16.06
CA LYS A 192 -28.72 -22.67 -17.42
C LYS A 192 -28.38 -21.25 -17.86
N VAL A 193 -27.21 -21.07 -18.42
CA VAL A 193 -26.71 -19.75 -18.85
C VAL A 193 -25.92 -19.84 -20.15
N CYS A 194 -25.95 -18.76 -20.93
CA CYS A 194 -24.99 -18.50 -22.00
C CYS A 194 -24.04 -17.37 -21.58
N VAL A 195 -22.79 -17.42 -22.03
CA VAL A 195 -21.81 -16.38 -21.76
C VAL A 195 -21.81 -15.30 -22.84
N LYS A 196 -21.67 -14.05 -22.43
CA LYS A 196 -21.51 -12.87 -23.33
C LYS A 196 -20.04 -12.54 -23.60
N SER A 197 -19.13 -13.06 -22.78
CA SER A 197 -17.69 -12.89 -22.95
C SER A 197 -16.94 -14.09 -22.38
N TYR A 198 -15.66 -14.21 -22.76
CA TYR A 198 -14.85 -15.33 -22.29
C TYR A 198 -14.66 -15.35 -20.77
N ALA A 199 -14.85 -16.52 -20.19
CA ALA A 199 -14.61 -16.80 -18.77
C ALA A 199 -13.12 -16.66 -18.41
N THR A 200 -12.83 -16.66 -17.10
CA THR A 200 -11.48 -16.71 -16.55
C THR A 200 -11.21 -18.03 -15.83
N GLU A 201 -9.94 -18.31 -15.56
CA GLU A 201 -9.53 -19.53 -14.84
C GLU A 201 -9.87 -19.45 -13.36
N ALA A 202 -9.76 -18.26 -12.78
CA ALA A 202 -9.99 -18.02 -11.38
C ALA A 202 -11.08 -16.97 -11.13
N SER A 203 -11.67 -17.01 -9.94
CA SER A 203 -12.75 -16.10 -9.51
C SER A 203 -12.28 -14.67 -9.27
N ASP A 204 -10.98 -14.43 -9.14
CA ASP A 204 -10.37 -13.10 -9.07
C ASP A 204 -10.26 -12.40 -10.43
N GLY A 205 -10.59 -13.10 -11.51
CA GLY A 205 -10.55 -12.60 -12.89
C GLY A 205 -9.23 -12.85 -13.61
N THR A 206 -8.32 -13.62 -13.03
CA THR A 206 -7.06 -14.00 -13.67
C THR A 206 -7.23 -15.19 -14.61
N GLY A 207 -6.35 -15.30 -15.61
CA GLY A 207 -6.34 -16.37 -16.62
C GLY A 207 -7.54 -16.30 -17.58
N LYS A 208 -7.31 -16.05 -18.86
CA LYS A 208 -8.38 -16.01 -19.87
C LYS A 208 -8.65 -17.40 -20.44
N ARG A 209 -9.90 -17.83 -20.38
CA ARG A 209 -10.35 -19.08 -21.04
C ARG A 209 -10.66 -18.84 -22.52
N THR A 210 -10.50 -19.90 -23.32
CA THR A 210 -10.90 -19.93 -24.73
C THR A 210 -12.36 -20.41 -24.86
N ALA A 211 -12.91 -20.39 -26.07
CA ALA A 211 -14.26 -20.89 -26.35
C ALA A 211 -14.50 -22.35 -25.95
N ASN A 212 -13.45 -23.18 -25.98
CA ASN A 212 -13.52 -24.58 -25.58
C ASN A 212 -13.53 -24.77 -24.06
N TYR A 213 -13.24 -23.71 -23.29
CA TYR A 213 -13.15 -23.75 -21.84
C TYR A 213 -13.89 -22.54 -21.24
N GLY A 214 -15.03 -22.77 -20.63
CA GLY A 214 -15.81 -21.72 -19.97
C GLY A 214 -16.84 -21.02 -20.83
N GLY A 215 -17.19 -21.58 -22.00
CA GLY A 215 -18.27 -21.13 -22.88
C GLY A 215 -17.84 -20.23 -24.03
N ASN A 216 -18.58 -20.34 -25.12
CA ASN A 216 -18.34 -19.59 -26.35
C ASN A 216 -19.31 -18.39 -26.46
N PRO A 217 -18.83 -17.14 -26.27
CA PRO A 217 -19.70 -15.96 -26.36
C PRO A 217 -20.26 -15.68 -27.75
N LYS A 218 -19.77 -16.37 -28.78
CA LYS A 218 -20.23 -16.26 -30.17
C LYS A 218 -21.26 -17.31 -30.54
N ASP A 219 -21.50 -18.25 -29.64
CA ASP A 219 -22.47 -19.33 -29.87
C ASP A 219 -23.60 -19.26 -28.82
N PRO A 220 -24.77 -18.75 -29.17
CA PRO A 220 -25.90 -18.65 -28.25
C PRO A 220 -26.50 -20.00 -27.88
N THR A 221 -26.07 -21.09 -28.52
CA THR A 221 -26.53 -22.47 -28.22
C THR A 221 -25.59 -23.17 -27.25
N ASP A 222 -24.42 -22.57 -26.93
CA ASP A 222 -23.49 -23.09 -25.96
C ASP A 222 -23.97 -22.87 -24.53
N ILE A 223 -24.81 -23.79 -24.05
CA ILE A 223 -25.44 -23.74 -22.74
C ILE A 223 -24.45 -24.25 -21.68
N ARG A 224 -24.32 -23.48 -20.61
CA ARG A 224 -23.54 -23.79 -19.41
C ARG A 224 -24.46 -23.85 -18.18
N TYR A 225 -23.96 -24.44 -17.11
CA TYR A 225 -24.65 -24.49 -15.83
C TYR A 225 -23.82 -23.75 -14.77
N ILE A 226 -24.48 -22.98 -13.93
CA ILE A 226 -23.84 -22.43 -12.73
C ILE A 226 -23.63 -23.56 -11.74
N THR A 227 -22.41 -23.84 -11.37
CA THR A 227 -22.04 -24.98 -10.52
C THR A 227 -21.55 -24.58 -9.14
N LEU A 228 -21.15 -23.31 -8.97
CA LEU A 228 -20.77 -22.72 -7.69
C LEU A 228 -20.96 -21.21 -7.75
N ILE A 229 -21.31 -20.61 -6.62
CA ILE A 229 -21.34 -19.16 -6.41
C ILE A 229 -20.36 -18.83 -5.29
N CYS A 230 -19.40 -17.93 -5.56
CA CYS A 230 -18.41 -17.47 -4.61
C CYS A 230 -18.68 -15.98 -4.31
N GLU A 231 -19.42 -15.74 -3.24
CA GLU A 231 -19.80 -14.38 -2.84
C GLU A 231 -18.58 -13.51 -2.58
N GLY A 232 -18.63 -12.26 -3.02
CA GLY A 232 -17.54 -11.31 -2.87
C GLY A 232 -16.38 -11.46 -3.84
N ALA A 233 -16.37 -12.49 -4.70
CA ALA A 233 -15.36 -12.61 -5.75
C ALA A 233 -15.63 -11.66 -6.91
N LYS A 234 -14.57 -11.22 -7.62
CA LYS A 234 -14.70 -10.38 -8.80
C LYS A 234 -15.52 -11.03 -9.91
N ARG A 235 -15.44 -12.36 -10.02
CA ARG A 235 -16.22 -13.21 -10.92
C ARG A 235 -16.85 -14.33 -10.09
N PRO A 236 -18.02 -14.11 -9.52
CA PRO A 236 -18.58 -15.00 -8.51
C PRO A 236 -19.15 -16.30 -9.06
N TYR A 237 -19.49 -16.37 -10.35
CA TYR A 237 -20.19 -17.52 -10.91
C TYR A 237 -19.24 -18.48 -11.58
N HIS A 238 -19.11 -19.69 -11.03
CA HIS A 238 -18.42 -20.80 -11.69
C HIS A 238 -19.40 -21.48 -12.64
N ILE A 239 -19.01 -21.63 -13.89
CA ILE A 239 -19.81 -22.27 -14.94
C ILE A 239 -19.12 -23.48 -15.52
N SER A 240 -19.90 -24.47 -15.94
CA SER A 240 -19.41 -25.71 -16.55
C SER A 240 -20.40 -26.27 -17.58
N VAL A 241 -19.94 -27.11 -18.48
CA VAL A 241 -20.76 -27.87 -19.42
C VAL A 241 -21.77 -28.79 -18.68
N GLY A 242 -21.35 -29.35 -17.55
CA GLY A 242 -22.20 -30.23 -16.73
C GLY A 242 -22.73 -29.54 -15.48
N LYS A 243 -23.71 -30.18 -14.82
CA LYS A 243 -24.31 -29.67 -13.59
C LYS A 243 -23.46 -29.81 -12.34
N THR A 244 -22.28 -30.41 -12.43
CA THR A 244 -21.39 -30.66 -11.30
C THR A 244 -20.07 -29.88 -11.44
N LEU A 245 -19.44 -29.54 -10.30
CA LEU A 245 -18.28 -28.69 -10.21
C LEU A 245 -17.06 -29.20 -10.99
N HIS A 246 -16.93 -30.49 -11.21
CA HIS A 246 -15.75 -31.16 -11.80
C HIS A 246 -15.99 -31.74 -13.19
N ASN A 247 -17.08 -31.39 -13.82
CA ASN A 247 -17.44 -31.98 -15.10
C ASN A 247 -17.00 -31.09 -16.28
N GLY A 248 -15.86 -31.42 -16.88
CA GLY A 248 -15.43 -30.92 -18.16
C GLY A 248 -14.96 -29.46 -18.19
N ASP A 249 -15.38 -28.79 -19.22
CA ASP A 249 -15.08 -27.42 -19.56
C ASP A 249 -15.73 -26.41 -18.58
N ARG A 250 -14.94 -25.57 -17.98
CA ARG A 250 -15.32 -24.70 -16.85
C ARG A 250 -14.61 -23.34 -16.85
N GLY A 251 -15.22 -22.38 -16.18
CA GLY A 251 -14.63 -21.05 -15.98
C GLY A 251 -15.40 -20.19 -15.00
N TRP A 252 -14.87 -19.03 -14.71
CA TRP A 252 -15.46 -18.03 -13.82
C TRP A 252 -15.93 -16.82 -14.60
N VAL A 253 -17.10 -16.31 -14.28
CA VAL A 253 -17.73 -15.15 -14.94
C VAL A 253 -18.40 -14.23 -13.92
N SER A 254 -18.59 -12.98 -14.30
CA SER A 254 -19.38 -11.99 -13.55
C SER A 254 -20.85 -12.01 -14.05
N LYS A 255 -21.75 -11.42 -13.27
CA LYS A 255 -23.18 -11.35 -13.57
C LYS A 255 -23.48 -10.76 -14.95
N ASP A 256 -22.82 -9.66 -15.29
CA ASP A 256 -22.97 -8.95 -16.56
C ASP A 256 -22.55 -9.79 -17.79
N GLN A 257 -21.75 -10.82 -17.55
CA GLN A 257 -21.28 -11.76 -18.58
C GLN A 257 -22.23 -12.93 -18.84
N LEU A 258 -23.34 -13.02 -18.13
CA LEU A 258 -24.31 -14.12 -18.22
C LEU A 258 -25.63 -13.67 -18.84
N THR A 259 -26.27 -14.60 -19.53
CA THR A 259 -27.69 -14.55 -19.90
C THR A 259 -28.35 -15.84 -19.43
N LYS A 260 -29.45 -15.73 -18.69
CA LYS A 260 -30.23 -16.90 -18.24
C LYS A 260 -30.96 -17.53 -19.43
N VAL A 261 -30.93 -18.83 -19.48
CA VAL A 261 -31.64 -19.65 -20.49
C VAL A 261 -32.72 -20.45 -19.75
N ASN A 262 -33.94 -20.35 -20.21
CA ASN A 262 -35.08 -21.05 -19.65
C ASN A 262 -35.08 -22.53 -20.04
#